data_91fe259d6c1fd9b8e94c4f0130c8e75d
#
_entry.id   91fe259d6c1fd9b8e94c4f0130c8e75d
#
_cell.length_a   1.000
_cell.length_b   1.000
_cell.length_c   1.000
_cell.angle_alpha   90.00
_cell.angle_beta   90.00
_cell.angle_gamma   90.00
#
_symmetry.space_group_name_H-M   'P 1'
#
loop_
_entity.id
_entity.type
_entity.pdbx_description
1 polymer ?
#
loop_
_entity_poly.entity_id
_entity_poly.type
_entity_poly.pdbx_seq_one_letter_code
_entity_poly.pdbx_strand_id
1 'polypeptide(L)'
;MAQQDIRYYLNGLLIEVKDNNINIVGTDGHRLSFTSLALKDPTKPVQIIVPRKTIVELVKLLNDTDDLLEISFSNNQAAFKFNDIDLITKVIDGKFPDYSRVIPQGHNNFFDIERALLLDSMLRASILSNDKYRGIRMVIEEGNLKLVSNNSEQEQAEEELEIDYKGEKIDIGFNVTYLIDVLTNIQSQKLTIAFSDSSSSCLVTIPNNEKYKYVVMPMRI
;
A
#
# COMPACT_ATOMS: atom_id res chain seq x y z
N MET A 1 -5.31 2.89 5.59
CA MET A 1 -6.53 3.04 6.43
C MET A 1 -7.27 4.31 6.00
N ALA A 2 -8.59 4.24 5.90
CA ALA A 2 -9.42 5.41 5.63
C ALA A 2 -9.43 6.41 6.81
N GLN A 3 -9.97 7.59 6.58
CA GLN A 3 -10.17 8.62 7.60
C GLN A 3 -11.61 9.12 7.48
N GLN A 4 -12.41 8.84 8.52
CA GLN A 4 -13.83 9.21 8.57
C GLN A 4 -14.69 8.64 7.42
N ASP A 5 -14.37 7.42 6.94
CA ASP A 5 -15.19 6.71 5.97
C ASP A 5 -16.45 6.19 6.65
N ILE A 6 -17.60 6.22 5.95
CA ILE A 6 -18.88 5.66 6.43
C ILE A 6 -18.78 4.15 6.64
N ARG A 7 -17.90 3.48 5.91
CA ARG A 7 -17.50 2.09 6.13
C ARG A 7 -16.50 2.05 7.28
N TYR A 8 -16.99 2.20 8.50
CA TYR A 8 -16.19 2.40 9.71
C TYR A 8 -15.08 1.36 9.93
N TYR A 9 -15.25 0.13 9.43
CA TYR A 9 -14.24 -0.92 9.48
C TYR A 9 -12.98 -0.60 8.64
N LEU A 10 -13.05 0.33 7.68
CA LEU A 10 -11.88 0.82 6.94
C LEU A 10 -11.09 1.89 7.69
N ASN A 11 -11.66 2.47 8.77
CA ASN A 11 -10.97 3.46 9.60
C ASN A 11 -10.01 2.82 10.61
N GLY A 12 -9.70 1.54 10.44
CA GLY A 12 -8.76 0.78 11.25
C GLY A 12 -7.83 -0.09 10.42
N LEU A 13 -6.86 -0.65 11.12
CA LEU A 13 -5.90 -1.61 10.58
C LEU A 13 -6.38 -3.02 10.95
N LEU A 14 -6.50 -3.89 9.97
CA LEU A 14 -6.73 -5.30 10.21
C LEU A 14 -5.45 -5.93 10.73
N ILE A 15 -5.55 -6.65 11.84
CA ILE A 15 -4.55 -7.61 12.31
C ILE A 15 -5.22 -8.99 12.30
N GLU A 16 -4.70 -9.88 11.50
CA GLU A 16 -5.21 -11.24 11.34
C GLU A 16 -4.11 -12.25 11.64
N VAL A 17 -4.39 -13.22 12.49
CA VAL A 17 -3.55 -14.40 12.66
C VAL A 17 -4.20 -15.56 11.93
N LYS A 18 -3.51 -16.06 10.92
CA LYS A 18 -3.99 -17.16 10.07
C LYS A 18 -2.80 -17.96 9.54
N ASP A 19 -2.93 -19.29 9.49
CA ASP A 19 -1.92 -20.21 8.95
C ASP A 19 -0.50 -19.96 9.51
N ASN A 20 -0.42 -19.72 10.80
CA ASN A 20 0.80 -19.38 11.54
C ASN A 20 1.52 -18.11 11.08
N ASN A 21 0.77 -17.19 10.46
CA ASN A 21 1.25 -15.86 10.08
C ASN A 21 0.42 -14.79 10.76
N ILE A 22 1.05 -13.67 11.08
CA ILE A 22 0.36 -12.43 11.38
C ILE A 22 0.33 -11.57 10.12
N ASN A 23 -0.87 -11.30 9.63
CA ASN A 23 -1.13 -10.44 8.48
C ASN A 23 -1.63 -9.10 8.96
N ILE A 24 -1.07 -8.03 8.43
CA ILE A 24 -1.45 -6.65 8.75
C ILE A 24 -1.91 -5.98 7.47
N VAL A 25 -3.16 -5.50 7.46
CA VAL A 25 -3.78 -4.94 6.26
C VAL A 25 -4.43 -3.60 6.53
N GLY A 26 -4.07 -2.62 5.72
CA GLY A 26 -4.72 -1.31 5.69
C GLY A 26 -5.27 -0.99 4.31
N THR A 27 -6.49 -0.47 4.24
CA THR A 27 -7.09 -0.01 2.97
C THR A 27 -8.02 1.18 3.22
N ASP A 28 -8.22 1.98 2.18
CA ASP A 28 -9.22 3.05 2.12
C ASP A 28 -10.26 2.82 1.01
N GLY A 29 -10.18 1.63 0.36
CA GLY A 29 -11.05 1.26 -0.75
C GLY A 29 -10.51 1.66 -2.12
N HIS A 30 -9.42 2.43 -2.21
CA HIS A 30 -8.74 2.83 -3.45
C HIS A 30 -7.33 2.27 -3.54
N ARG A 31 -6.75 1.96 -2.42
CA ARG A 31 -5.42 1.36 -2.28
C ARG A 31 -5.38 0.44 -1.08
N LEU A 32 -4.46 -0.50 -1.09
CA LEU A 32 -4.28 -1.47 -0.03
C LEU A 32 -2.79 -1.65 0.27
N SER A 33 -2.47 -1.75 1.54
CA SER A 33 -1.15 -2.15 2.01
C SER A 33 -1.28 -3.45 2.81
N PHE A 34 -0.48 -4.43 2.48
CA PHE A 34 -0.43 -5.74 3.12
C PHE A 34 0.99 -6.05 3.55
N THR A 35 1.14 -6.58 4.76
CA THR A 35 2.38 -7.23 5.19
C THR A 35 2.07 -8.49 5.98
N SER A 36 2.98 -9.46 5.92
CA SER A 36 2.86 -10.75 6.59
C SER A 36 4.17 -11.12 7.28
N LEU A 37 4.07 -11.65 8.50
CA LEU A 37 5.19 -12.15 9.27
C LEU A 37 4.84 -13.53 9.83
N ALA A 38 5.74 -14.50 9.65
CA ALA A 38 5.59 -15.82 10.24
C ALA A 38 5.73 -15.76 11.77
N LEU A 39 4.82 -16.40 12.49
CA LEU A 39 4.89 -16.56 13.92
C LEU A 39 5.76 -17.77 14.28
N LYS A 40 6.54 -17.66 15.34
CA LYS A 40 7.39 -18.76 15.81
C LYS A 40 6.56 -19.91 16.40
N ASP A 41 5.51 -19.57 17.13
CA ASP A 41 4.65 -20.51 17.83
C ASP A 41 3.26 -20.57 17.20
N PRO A 42 2.63 -21.76 17.15
CA PRO A 42 1.27 -21.90 16.67
C PRO A 42 0.31 -21.05 17.53
N THR A 43 -0.42 -20.17 16.87
CA THR A 43 -1.37 -19.26 17.51
C THR A 43 -2.77 -19.50 16.96
N LYS A 44 -3.79 -19.39 17.83
CA LYS A 44 -5.18 -19.52 17.40
C LYS A 44 -5.52 -18.45 16.37
N PRO A 45 -6.27 -18.79 15.32
CA PRO A 45 -6.74 -17.80 14.36
C PRO A 45 -7.54 -16.69 15.07
N VAL A 46 -7.21 -15.46 14.76
CA VAL A 46 -7.89 -14.27 15.27
C VAL A 46 -7.89 -13.18 14.23
N GLN A 47 -8.94 -12.38 14.20
CA GLN A 47 -9.07 -11.23 13.33
C GLN A 47 -9.64 -10.05 14.13
N ILE A 48 -8.93 -8.93 14.13
CA ILE A 48 -9.37 -7.70 14.78
C ILE A 48 -9.09 -6.48 13.92
N ILE A 49 -9.87 -5.44 14.12
CA ILE A 49 -9.66 -4.14 13.47
C ILE A 49 -9.27 -3.12 14.54
N VAL A 50 -8.01 -2.68 14.51
CA VAL A 50 -7.46 -1.71 15.46
C VAL A 50 -7.69 -0.29 14.91
N PRO A 51 -8.28 0.63 15.69
CA PRO A 51 -8.57 1.98 15.23
C PRO A 51 -7.32 2.73 14.72
N ARG A 52 -7.49 3.49 13.64
CA ARG A 52 -6.41 4.28 13.04
C ARG A 52 -5.66 5.15 14.07
N LYS A 53 -6.39 5.78 14.99
CA LYS A 53 -5.78 6.61 16.05
C LYS A 53 -4.78 5.81 16.89
N THR A 54 -5.16 4.62 17.31
CA THR A 54 -4.28 3.73 18.09
C THR A 54 -3.03 3.34 17.31
N ILE A 55 -3.17 3.00 16.03
CA ILE A 55 -2.02 2.65 15.17
C ILE A 55 -1.07 3.83 15.00
N VAL A 56 -1.60 5.04 14.81
CA VAL A 56 -0.77 6.25 14.71
C VAL A 56 0.01 6.50 16.00
N GLU A 57 -0.61 6.32 17.16
CA GLU A 57 0.08 6.46 18.44
C GLU A 57 1.08 5.32 18.68
N LEU A 58 0.71 4.09 18.33
CA LEU A 58 1.61 2.93 18.45
C LEU A 58 2.90 3.13 17.63
N VAL A 59 2.78 3.59 16.38
CA VAL A 59 3.95 3.86 15.51
C VAL A 59 4.86 4.94 16.10
N LYS A 60 4.32 5.94 16.78
CA LYS A 60 5.13 6.98 17.46
C LYS A 60 5.86 6.48 18.70
N LEU A 61 5.28 5.49 19.38
CA LEU A 61 5.80 4.95 20.63
C LEU A 61 6.81 3.81 20.39
N LEU A 62 6.68 3.10 19.28
CA LEU A 62 7.60 2.04 18.90
C LEU A 62 8.92 2.63 18.38
N ASN A 63 10.03 2.08 18.88
CA ASN A 63 11.36 2.33 18.33
C ASN A 63 11.72 1.23 17.33
N ASP A 64 12.65 1.52 16.43
CA ASP A 64 13.21 0.54 15.49
C ASP A 64 14.27 -0.31 16.22
N THR A 65 13.80 -1.30 16.96
CA THR A 65 14.61 -2.24 17.76
C THR A 65 14.13 -3.67 17.52
N ASP A 66 14.96 -4.64 17.93
CA ASP A 66 14.60 -6.06 17.91
C ASP A 66 13.78 -6.50 19.16
N ASP A 67 13.35 -5.55 19.98
CA ASP A 67 12.54 -5.83 21.17
C ASP A 67 11.17 -6.40 20.79
N LEU A 68 10.67 -7.28 21.64
CA LEU A 68 9.40 -7.94 21.38
C LEU A 68 8.21 -7.01 21.65
N LEU A 69 7.30 -6.95 20.70
CA LEU A 69 5.96 -6.41 20.88
C LEU A 69 5.00 -7.55 21.21
N GLU A 70 4.52 -7.59 22.44
CA GLU A 70 3.46 -8.53 22.84
C GLU A 70 2.09 -7.95 22.46
N ILE A 71 1.30 -8.73 21.73
CA ILE A 71 -0.06 -8.34 21.32
C ILE A 71 -1.04 -9.34 21.92
N SER A 72 -1.95 -8.86 22.75
CA SER A 72 -3.01 -9.67 23.34
C SER A 72 -4.40 -9.16 22.95
N PHE A 73 -5.33 -10.09 22.80
CA PHE A 73 -6.68 -9.80 22.33
C PHE A 73 -7.72 -10.32 23.30
N SER A 74 -8.76 -9.53 23.50
CA SER A 74 -10.01 -9.92 24.13
C SER A 74 -11.19 -9.63 23.17
N ASN A 75 -12.42 -9.93 23.57
CA ASN A 75 -13.58 -9.80 22.69
C ASN A 75 -13.79 -8.40 22.09
N ASN A 76 -13.36 -7.34 22.78
CA ASN A 76 -13.58 -5.96 22.34
C ASN A 76 -12.37 -5.05 22.56
N GLN A 77 -11.22 -5.60 22.94
CA GLN A 77 -10.01 -4.83 23.22
C GLN A 77 -8.78 -5.53 22.66
N ALA A 78 -7.80 -4.72 22.27
CA ALA A 78 -6.43 -5.15 22.00
C ALA A 78 -5.49 -4.42 22.94
N ALA A 79 -4.47 -5.12 23.41
CA ALA A 79 -3.40 -4.55 24.22
C ALA A 79 -2.06 -4.83 23.54
N PHE A 80 -1.24 -3.80 23.50
CA PHE A 80 0.11 -3.80 22.95
C PHE A 80 1.07 -3.50 24.08
N LYS A 81 1.95 -4.44 24.40
CA LYS A 81 2.91 -4.31 25.48
C LYS A 81 4.33 -4.35 24.93
N PHE A 82 5.11 -3.34 25.26
CA PHE A 82 6.51 -3.20 24.86
C PHE A 82 7.23 -2.27 25.83
N ASN A 83 8.44 -2.62 26.20
CA ASN A 83 9.17 -1.95 27.28
C ASN A 83 8.30 -1.81 28.54
N ASP A 84 8.18 -0.62 29.09
CA ASP A 84 7.33 -0.30 30.24
C ASP A 84 5.97 0.32 29.83
N ILE A 85 5.54 0.12 28.59
CA ILE A 85 4.31 0.69 28.03
C ILE A 85 3.27 -0.40 27.80
N ASP A 86 2.07 -0.18 28.33
CA ASP A 86 0.86 -0.95 28.03
C ASP A 86 -0.14 -0.03 27.31
N LEU A 87 -0.29 -0.21 25.99
CA LEU A 87 -1.26 0.50 25.19
C LEU A 87 -2.52 -0.35 24.98
N ILE A 88 -3.64 0.06 25.57
CA ILE A 88 -4.90 -0.66 25.48
C ILE A 88 -5.90 0.15 24.65
N THR A 89 -6.59 -0.51 23.73
CA THR A 89 -7.59 0.09 22.86
C THR A 89 -8.83 -0.77 22.70
N LYS A 90 -9.98 -0.15 22.44
CA LYS A 90 -11.15 -0.87 21.93
C LYS A 90 -10.95 -1.15 20.44
N VAL A 91 -11.31 -2.35 20.00
CA VAL A 91 -11.32 -2.69 18.58
C VAL A 91 -12.57 -2.16 17.90
N ILE A 92 -12.50 -1.99 16.58
CA ILE A 92 -13.66 -1.67 15.75
C ILE A 92 -14.44 -2.96 15.54
N ASP A 93 -15.72 -2.97 15.94
CA ASP A 93 -16.61 -4.08 15.66
C ASP A 93 -16.99 -4.05 14.16
N GLY A 94 -16.94 -5.20 13.50
CA GLY A 94 -17.27 -5.32 12.10
C GLY A 94 -16.44 -6.37 11.37
N LYS A 95 -16.84 -6.62 10.12
CA LYS A 95 -16.13 -7.56 9.24
C LYS A 95 -15.27 -6.80 8.24
N PHE A 96 -13.96 -7.01 8.29
CA PHE A 96 -13.06 -6.46 7.28
C PHE A 96 -13.31 -7.12 5.92
N PRO A 97 -13.22 -6.38 4.80
CA PRO A 97 -13.38 -6.95 3.46
C PRO A 97 -12.37 -8.06 3.17
N ASP A 98 -12.74 -8.99 2.31
CA ASP A 98 -11.84 -10.03 1.84
C ASP A 98 -10.74 -9.40 0.94
N TYR A 99 -9.64 -9.05 1.57
CA TYR A 99 -8.51 -8.38 0.92
C TYR A 99 -7.75 -9.29 -0.05
N SER A 100 -7.86 -10.60 0.09
CA SER A 100 -7.18 -11.55 -0.79
C SER A 100 -7.65 -11.45 -2.24
N ARG A 101 -8.90 -11.02 -2.45
CA ARG A 101 -9.49 -10.81 -3.78
C ARG A 101 -9.03 -9.51 -4.43
N VAL A 102 -8.55 -8.57 -3.64
CA VAL A 102 -8.09 -7.25 -4.13
C VAL A 102 -6.64 -7.31 -4.57
N ILE A 103 -5.85 -8.21 -3.97
CA ILE A 103 -4.45 -8.41 -4.36
C ILE A 103 -4.43 -9.17 -5.69
N PRO A 104 -4.01 -8.53 -6.78
CA PRO A 104 -4.01 -9.16 -8.08
C PRO A 104 -3.07 -10.37 -8.10
N GLN A 105 -3.41 -11.38 -8.91
CA GLN A 105 -2.59 -12.58 -9.11
C GLN A 105 -2.34 -12.77 -10.61
N GLY A 106 -1.20 -13.36 -10.97
CA GLY A 106 -0.90 -13.69 -12.36
C GLY A 106 -0.54 -12.51 -13.25
N HIS A 107 0.33 -11.62 -12.76
CA HIS A 107 0.83 -10.47 -13.55
C HIS A 107 1.80 -10.94 -14.62
N ASN A 108 1.48 -10.67 -15.87
CA ASN A 108 2.36 -10.95 -17.01
C ASN A 108 3.20 -9.71 -17.41
N ASN A 109 2.78 -8.54 -17.00
CA ASN A 109 3.40 -7.27 -17.32
C ASN A 109 4.03 -6.67 -16.06
N PHE A 110 5.34 -6.73 -15.96
CA PHE A 110 6.07 -6.18 -14.80
C PHE A 110 7.45 -5.66 -15.19
N PHE A 111 7.96 -4.77 -14.40
CA PHE A 111 9.34 -4.27 -14.48
C PHE A 111 9.88 -3.91 -13.11
N ASP A 112 11.18 -3.99 -12.97
CA ASP A 112 11.88 -3.53 -11.79
C ASP A 112 12.38 -2.11 -12.02
N ILE A 113 12.32 -1.28 -10.97
CA ILE A 113 12.74 0.11 -11.03
C ILE A 113 13.38 0.55 -9.71
N GLU A 114 14.32 1.47 -9.77
CA GLU A 114 14.83 2.12 -8.57
C GLU A 114 13.77 3.03 -7.94
N ARG A 115 13.49 2.78 -6.65
CA ARG A 115 12.46 3.51 -5.91
C ARG A 115 12.66 5.02 -5.92
N ALA A 116 13.89 5.49 -5.68
CA ALA A 116 14.20 6.92 -5.61
C ALA A 116 13.96 7.59 -6.98
N LEU A 117 14.40 6.96 -8.06
CA LEU A 117 14.20 7.47 -9.42
C LEU A 117 12.72 7.64 -9.76
N LEU A 118 11.90 6.60 -9.48
CA LEU A 118 10.46 6.66 -9.73
C LEU A 118 9.78 7.71 -8.84
N LEU A 119 10.15 7.78 -7.55
CA LEU A 119 9.60 8.75 -6.61
C LEU A 119 9.86 10.19 -7.06
N ASP A 120 11.11 10.51 -7.42
CA ASP A 120 11.50 11.85 -7.84
C ASP A 120 10.78 12.27 -9.13
N SER A 121 10.64 11.35 -10.09
CA SER A 121 9.90 11.62 -11.34
C SER A 121 8.40 11.81 -11.09
N MET A 122 7.79 11.00 -10.22
CA MET A 122 6.39 11.19 -9.81
C MET A 122 6.17 12.51 -9.05
N LEU A 123 7.10 12.91 -8.20
CA LEU A 123 7.03 14.19 -7.51
C LEU A 123 7.07 15.36 -8.50
N ARG A 124 8.00 15.36 -9.48
CA ARG A 124 8.06 16.39 -10.51
C ARG A 124 6.81 16.41 -11.37
N ALA A 125 6.38 15.26 -11.90
CA ALA A 125 5.16 15.16 -12.69
C ALA A 125 3.92 15.62 -11.90
N SER A 126 3.87 15.34 -10.60
CA SER A 126 2.71 15.69 -9.77
C SER A 126 2.46 17.19 -9.60
N ILE A 127 3.47 18.04 -9.87
CA ILE A 127 3.37 19.51 -9.72
C ILE A 127 2.25 20.07 -10.62
N LEU A 128 2.14 19.58 -11.85
CA LEU A 128 1.11 20.00 -12.79
C LEU A 128 -0.09 19.03 -12.86
N SER A 129 -0.27 18.20 -11.85
CA SER A 129 -1.48 17.36 -11.75
C SER A 129 -2.67 18.19 -11.26
N ASN A 130 -3.86 17.82 -11.71
CA ASN A 130 -5.10 18.46 -11.24
C ASN A 130 -5.23 18.41 -9.72
N ASP A 131 -5.49 19.51 -9.05
CA ASP A 131 -5.51 19.62 -7.58
C ASP A 131 -6.57 18.75 -6.92
N LYS A 132 -7.70 18.52 -7.57
CA LYS A 132 -8.80 17.74 -7.02
C LYS A 132 -8.62 16.23 -7.19
N TYR A 133 -8.19 15.81 -8.37
CA TYR A 133 -8.15 14.39 -8.74
C TYR A 133 -6.75 13.80 -8.66
N ARG A 134 -5.71 14.65 -8.69
CA ARG A 134 -4.30 14.23 -8.60
C ARG A 134 -3.97 13.12 -9.59
N GLY A 135 -4.53 13.23 -10.81
CA GLY A 135 -4.36 12.21 -11.86
C GLY A 135 -2.96 12.23 -12.47
N ILE A 136 -2.39 11.05 -12.67
CA ILE A 136 -1.19 10.81 -13.47
C ILE A 136 -1.46 9.63 -14.40
N ARG A 137 -1.08 9.80 -15.67
CA ARG A 137 -1.14 8.76 -16.69
C ARG A 137 0.23 8.11 -16.81
N MET A 138 0.26 6.80 -16.73
CA MET A 138 1.44 5.97 -16.93
C MET A 138 1.31 5.26 -18.28
N VAL A 139 2.21 5.54 -19.20
CA VAL A 139 2.33 4.83 -20.47
C VAL A 139 3.58 3.98 -20.39
N ILE A 140 3.38 2.67 -20.40
CA ILE A 140 4.44 1.67 -20.27
C ILE A 140 4.55 0.97 -21.61
N GLU A 141 5.72 0.99 -22.20
CA GLU A 141 6.01 0.34 -23.48
C GLU A 141 7.44 -0.21 -23.46
N GLU A 142 7.82 -0.96 -24.48
CA GLU A 142 9.14 -1.60 -24.52
C GLU A 142 10.26 -0.59 -24.26
N GLY A 143 11.01 -0.82 -23.19
CA GLY A 143 12.16 -0.01 -22.77
C GLY A 143 11.81 1.32 -22.10
N ASN A 144 10.54 1.74 -22.03
CA ASN A 144 10.17 3.09 -21.60
C ASN A 144 8.94 3.16 -20.69
N LEU A 145 9.03 3.98 -19.67
CA LEU A 145 7.91 4.43 -18.82
C LEU A 145 7.75 5.93 -18.97
N LYS A 146 6.63 6.38 -19.52
CA LYS A 146 6.26 7.78 -19.60
C LYS A 146 5.20 8.11 -18.54
N LEU A 147 5.46 9.15 -17.76
CA LEU A 147 4.54 9.73 -16.77
C LEU A 147 4.01 11.06 -17.32
N VAL A 148 2.71 11.20 -17.39
CA VAL A 148 2.06 12.41 -17.91
C VAL A 148 1.03 12.90 -16.91
N SER A 149 1.07 14.17 -16.57
CA SER A 149 0.03 14.86 -15.81
C SER A 149 -0.40 16.14 -16.49
N ASN A 150 -1.63 16.56 -16.28
CA ASN A 150 -2.18 17.81 -16.74
C ASN A 150 -3.11 18.42 -15.70
N ASN A 151 -3.18 19.74 -15.69
CA ASN A 151 -4.09 20.50 -14.85
C ASN A 151 -5.28 21.08 -15.64
N SER A 152 -6.16 21.81 -14.98
CA SER A 152 -7.33 22.46 -15.57
C SER A 152 -6.96 23.61 -16.51
N GLU A 153 -5.75 24.15 -16.43
CA GLU A 153 -5.22 25.25 -17.24
C GLU A 153 -4.53 24.78 -18.52
N GLN A 154 -4.61 23.43 -18.77
CA GLN A 154 -3.97 22.77 -19.91
C GLN A 154 -2.43 22.79 -19.87
N GLU A 155 -1.85 23.05 -18.70
CA GLU A 155 -0.44 22.83 -18.51
C GLU A 155 -0.17 21.33 -18.35
N GLN A 156 0.98 20.88 -18.86
CA GLN A 156 1.35 19.46 -18.88
C GLN A 156 2.78 19.28 -18.39
N ALA A 157 2.98 18.23 -17.56
CA ALA A 157 4.28 17.71 -17.23
C ALA A 157 4.47 16.31 -17.80
N GLU A 158 5.64 16.06 -18.36
CA GLU A 158 6.04 14.76 -18.86
C GLU A 158 7.40 14.37 -18.28
N GLU A 159 7.52 13.11 -17.86
CA GLU A 159 8.75 12.49 -17.41
C GLU A 159 8.90 11.16 -18.14
N GLU A 160 10.11 10.83 -18.57
CA GLU A 160 10.43 9.55 -19.22
C GLU A 160 11.54 8.84 -18.46
N LEU A 161 11.36 7.55 -18.26
CA LEU A 161 12.28 6.67 -17.52
C LEU A 161 12.58 5.44 -18.35
N GLU A 162 13.85 5.07 -18.48
CA GLU A 162 14.25 3.78 -19.03
C GLU A 162 13.90 2.66 -18.06
N ILE A 163 13.24 1.61 -18.57
CA ILE A 163 12.87 0.40 -17.81
C ILE A 163 13.17 -0.85 -18.64
N ASP A 164 13.53 -1.96 -18.01
CA ASP A 164 13.61 -3.26 -18.68
C ASP A 164 12.23 -3.91 -18.74
N TYR A 165 11.42 -3.43 -19.69
CA TYR A 165 10.07 -3.92 -19.94
C TYR A 165 9.95 -4.42 -21.39
N LYS A 166 9.34 -5.59 -21.56
CA LYS A 166 9.15 -6.24 -22.86
C LYS A 166 7.71 -6.75 -23.07
N GLY A 167 6.79 -6.29 -22.21
CA GLY A 167 5.38 -6.66 -22.29
C GLY A 167 4.60 -5.84 -23.28
N GLU A 168 3.30 -6.01 -23.25
CA GLU A 168 2.36 -5.24 -24.07
C GLU A 168 2.31 -3.77 -23.60
N LYS A 169 2.00 -2.87 -24.51
CA LYS A 169 1.79 -1.46 -24.17
C LYS A 169 0.62 -1.31 -23.19
N ILE A 170 0.88 -0.69 -22.05
CA ILE A 170 -0.13 -0.37 -21.02
C ILE A 170 -0.25 1.14 -20.93
N ASP A 171 -1.49 1.63 -20.94
CA ASP A 171 -1.85 3.02 -20.80
C ASP A 171 -2.91 3.11 -19.70
N ILE A 172 -2.55 3.64 -18.53
CA ILE A 172 -3.34 3.52 -17.32
C ILE A 172 -3.18 4.77 -16.44
N GLY A 173 -4.28 5.21 -15.83
CA GLY A 173 -4.31 6.35 -14.94
C GLY A 173 -4.33 5.98 -13.46
N PHE A 174 -3.67 6.78 -12.64
CA PHE A 174 -3.68 6.64 -11.18
C PHE A 174 -3.78 7.99 -10.48
N ASN A 175 -4.18 7.96 -9.21
CA ASN A 175 -3.94 9.08 -8.32
C ASN A 175 -2.46 9.07 -7.91
N VAL A 176 -1.71 10.09 -8.31
CA VAL A 176 -0.26 10.19 -8.07
C VAL A 176 0.09 10.20 -6.58
N THR A 177 -0.77 10.78 -5.74
CA THR A 177 -0.54 10.81 -4.29
C THR A 177 -0.51 9.40 -3.69
N TYR A 178 -1.34 8.48 -4.20
CA TYR A 178 -1.35 7.10 -3.72
C TYR A 178 -0.05 6.36 -4.07
N LEU A 179 0.49 6.59 -5.25
CA LEU A 179 1.77 6.02 -5.67
C LEU A 179 2.94 6.63 -4.88
N ILE A 180 2.96 7.96 -4.72
CA ILE A 180 3.97 8.67 -3.91
C ILE A 180 3.96 8.16 -2.46
N ASP A 181 2.79 7.97 -1.86
CA ASP A 181 2.68 7.43 -0.50
C ASP A 181 3.30 6.03 -0.39
N VAL A 182 3.05 5.14 -1.37
CA VAL A 182 3.68 3.82 -1.41
C VAL A 182 5.20 3.95 -1.48
N LEU A 183 5.71 4.72 -2.45
CA LEU A 183 7.14 4.90 -2.69
C LEU A 183 7.87 5.54 -1.50
N THR A 184 7.22 6.44 -0.78
CA THR A 184 7.78 7.11 0.40
C THR A 184 7.90 6.15 1.59
N ASN A 185 6.96 5.22 1.74
CA ASN A 185 6.90 4.32 2.90
C ASN A 185 7.66 3.00 2.71
N ILE A 186 8.20 2.73 1.53
CA ILE A 186 9.05 1.57 1.28
C ILE A 186 10.52 1.95 1.46
N GLN A 187 11.29 1.15 2.19
CA GLN A 187 12.72 1.38 2.40
C GLN A 187 13.61 0.65 1.37
N SER A 188 13.04 -0.24 0.55
CA SER A 188 13.81 -0.96 -0.48
C SER A 188 14.35 -0.02 -1.54
N GLN A 189 15.57 -0.28 -2.02
CA GLN A 189 16.18 0.46 -3.13
C GLN A 189 15.47 0.15 -4.46
N LYS A 190 15.06 -1.10 -4.70
CA LYS A 190 14.36 -1.53 -5.91
C LYS A 190 12.95 -1.99 -5.59
N LEU A 191 12.07 -1.78 -6.55
CA LEU A 191 10.67 -2.20 -6.52
C LEU A 191 10.32 -2.93 -7.81
N THR A 192 9.39 -3.87 -7.72
CA THR A 192 8.71 -4.47 -8.87
C THR A 192 7.33 -3.84 -9.00
N ILE A 193 7.04 -3.27 -10.14
CA ILE A 193 5.73 -2.73 -10.53
C ILE A 193 5.09 -3.71 -11.50
N ALA A 194 3.87 -4.16 -11.20
CA ALA A 194 3.22 -5.20 -11.98
C ALA A 194 1.75 -4.87 -12.28
N PHE A 195 1.32 -5.28 -13.48
CA PHE A 195 -0.03 -5.09 -14.01
C PHE A 195 -0.53 -6.35 -14.69
N SER A 196 -1.84 -6.56 -14.71
CA SER A 196 -2.45 -7.58 -15.58
C SER A 196 -2.82 -6.98 -16.94
N ASP A 197 -3.43 -5.80 -16.94
CA ASP A 197 -3.86 -5.05 -18.13
C ASP A 197 -4.02 -3.55 -17.81
N SER A 198 -4.49 -2.76 -18.79
CA SER A 198 -4.73 -1.31 -18.67
C SER A 198 -5.90 -0.91 -17.76
N SER A 199 -6.66 -1.84 -17.22
CA SER A 199 -7.80 -1.60 -16.32
C SER A 199 -7.63 -2.23 -14.94
N SER A 200 -6.57 -2.99 -14.75
CA SER A 200 -6.27 -3.69 -13.52
C SER A 200 -5.53 -2.82 -12.51
N SER A 201 -5.62 -3.19 -11.24
CA SER A 201 -4.85 -2.53 -10.19
C SER A 201 -3.35 -2.73 -10.38
N CYS A 202 -2.58 -1.69 -10.07
CA CYS A 202 -1.13 -1.77 -9.95
C CYS A 202 -0.76 -2.54 -8.68
N LEU A 203 0.11 -3.53 -8.81
CA LEU A 203 0.74 -4.19 -7.67
C LEU A 203 2.19 -3.72 -7.56
N VAL A 204 2.56 -3.21 -6.38
CA VAL A 204 3.93 -2.84 -6.05
C VAL A 204 4.45 -3.82 -5.01
N THR A 205 5.58 -4.45 -5.29
CA THR A 205 6.25 -5.39 -4.41
C THR A 205 7.73 -5.08 -4.28
N ILE A 206 8.39 -5.73 -3.34
CA ILE A 206 9.85 -5.67 -3.17
C ILE A 206 10.43 -6.94 -3.80
N PRO A 207 11.41 -6.85 -4.71
CA PRO A 207 12.02 -8.03 -5.32
C PRO A 207 12.49 -9.05 -4.27
N ASN A 208 12.15 -10.31 -4.48
CA ASN A 208 12.46 -11.42 -3.57
C ASN A 208 11.85 -11.30 -2.16
N ASN A 209 10.84 -10.45 -1.98
CA ASN A 209 10.17 -10.29 -0.70
C ASN A 209 8.63 -10.26 -0.90
N GLU A 210 8.00 -11.40 -0.74
CA GLU A 210 6.55 -11.54 -0.90
C GLU A 210 5.75 -11.06 0.33
N LYS A 211 6.44 -10.66 1.39
CA LYS A 211 5.79 -10.24 2.65
C LYS A 211 5.10 -8.88 2.52
N TYR A 212 5.55 -8.04 1.60
CA TYR A 212 5.00 -6.69 1.38
C TYR A 212 4.33 -6.60 0.03
N LYS A 213 3.06 -6.18 0.04
CA LYS A 213 2.27 -5.96 -1.18
C LYS A 213 1.50 -4.65 -1.04
N TYR A 214 1.61 -3.81 -2.04
CA TYR A 214 0.82 -2.60 -2.14
C TYR A 214 0.00 -2.65 -3.42
N VAL A 215 -1.28 -2.36 -3.29
CA VAL A 215 -2.20 -2.33 -4.45
C VAL A 215 -2.74 -0.92 -4.59
N VAL A 216 -2.69 -0.37 -5.79
CA VAL A 216 -3.30 0.93 -6.12
C VAL A 216 -4.30 0.71 -7.25
N MET A 217 -5.54 1.11 -7.02
CA MET A 217 -6.59 1.01 -8.03
C MET A 217 -6.41 2.07 -9.10
N PRO A 218 -6.66 1.72 -10.37
CA PRO A 218 -6.62 2.69 -11.45
C PRO A 218 -7.77 3.69 -11.35
N MET A 219 -7.59 4.83 -11.97
CA MET A 219 -8.63 5.83 -12.17
C MET A 219 -8.76 6.19 -13.64
N ARG A 220 -9.95 6.60 -14.04
CA ARG A 220 -10.16 7.17 -15.39
C ARG A 220 -9.65 8.61 -15.40
N ILE A 221 -8.78 8.90 -16.34
CA ILE A 221 -8.22 10.24 -16.57
C ILE A 221 -8.73 10.74 -17.91
#